data_b790b1c3401a2f9a56cf614cc9c8bfe5
#
_entry.id   b790b1c3401a2f9a56cf614cc9c8bfe5
#
_cell.length_a   1.000
_cell.length_b   1.000
_cell.length_c   1.000
_cell.angle_alpha   90.00
_cell.angle_beta   90.00
_cell.angle_gamma   90.00
#
_symmetry.space_group_name_H-M   'P 1'
#
loop_
_entity.id
_entity.type
_entity.pdbx_description
1 polymer ?
#
loop_
_entity_poly.entity_id
_entity_poly.type
_entity_poly.pdbx_seq_one_letter_code
_entity_poly.pdbx_strand_id
1 'polypeptide(L)'
;MRIIFLVVGRLKAGPERELVDEYIKRAGPIARSLGFRGIEEIEVPSGGGLDAEADRILAKLPSGAKCIRLDEFGRAQRSREFSENLAKWRDQGVPDLVFLIGGAEGYGDAVKPAVPDTLAFGPQTWPHRFVRVMVTEQVYRAVSILAGTPYHKD
;
A
#
# COMPACT_ATOMS: atom_id res chain seq x y z
N MET A 1 -1.29 10.04 -10.89
CA MET A 1 -1.72 9.22 -9.76
C MET A 1 -0.63 9.22 -8.70
N ARG A 2 -0.99 9.54 -7.48
CA ARG A 2 -0.10 9.46 -6.31
C ARG A 2 -0.33 8.11 -5.63
N ILE A 3 0.73 7.48 -5.13
CA ILE A 3 0.65 6.21 -4.39
C ILE A 3 0.82 6.51 -2.90
N ILE A 4 -0.12 6.06 -2.10
CA ILE A 4 -0.18 6.33 -0.66
C ILE A 4 -0.24 5.01 0.10
N PHE A 5 0.66 4.85 1.07
CA PHE A 5 0.53 3.81 2.10
C PHE A 5 -0.12 4.45 3.32
N LEU A 6 -1.37 4.12 3.57
CA LEU A 6 -2.14 4.60 4.72
C LEU A 6 -2.12 3.52 5.80
N VAL A 7 -1.45 3.78 6.90
CA VAL A 7 -1.08 2.75 7.87
C VAL A 7 -1.55 3.10 9.28
N VAL A 8 -2.11 2.13 9.98
CA VAL A 8 -2.43 2.26 11.40
C VAL A 8 -1.18 1.98 12.23
N GLY A 9 -0.80 2.95 13.04
CA GLY A 9 0.34 2.86 13.96
C GLY A 9 1.64 3.40 13.38
N ARG A 10 2.51 3.80 14.30
CA ARG A 10 3.84 4.31 13.98
C ARG A 10 4.83 3.15 13.85
N LEU A 11 5.60 3.16 12.78
CA LEU A 11 6.73 2.26 12.61
C LEU A 11 7.98 2.90 13.21
N LYS A 12 8.42 2.37 14.36
CA LYS A 12 9.59 2.86 15.09
C LYS A 12 10.88 2.49 14.36
N ALA A 13 11.98 3.16 14.73
CA ALA A 13 13.32 2.83 14.25
C ALA A 13 13.62 1.34 14.41
N GLY A 14 14.20 0.74 13.38
CA GLY A 14 14.49 -0.68 13.30
C GLY A 14 14.57 -1.18 11.88
N PRO A 15 14.77 -2.49 11.67
CA PRO A 15 14.97 -3.07 10.34
C PRO A 15 13.81 -2.81 9.38
N GLU A 16 12.56 -2.91 9.84
CA GLU A 16 11.38 -2.70 9.01
C GLU A 16 11.28 -1.23 8.56
N ARG A 17 11.55 -0.28 9.47
CA ARG A 17 11.58 1.14 9.14
C ARG A 17 12.62 1.45 8.08
N GLU A 18 13.80 0.89 8.21
CA GLU A 18 14.89 1.06 7.26
C GLU A 18 14.53 0.52 5.88
N LEU A 19 13.90 -0.66 5.81
CA LEU A 19 13.46 -1.27 4.55
C LEU A 19 12.37 -0.46 3.87
N VAL A 20 11.36 -0.03 4.59
CA VAL A 20 10.29 0.80 4.04
C VAL A 20 10.87 2.09 3.46
N ASP A 21 11.71 2.78 4.21
CA ASP A 21 12.33 4.03 3.76
C ASP A 21 13.19 3.82 2.52
N GLU A 22 13.96 2.74 2.47
CA GLU A 22 14.82 2.42 1.33
C GLU A 22 14.01 2.12 0.06
N TYR A 23 12.93 1.36 0.15
CA TYR A 23 12.09 1.06 -1.01
C TYR A 23 11.36 2.29 -1.51
N ILE A 24 10.84 3.13 -0.63
CA ILE A 24 10.20 4.41 -1.02
C ILE A 24 11.21 5.31 -1.72
N LYS A 25 12.42 5.41 -1.18
CA LYS A 25 13.50 6.21 -1.75
C LYS A 25 13.89 5.75 -3.15
N ARG A 26 14.01 4.43 -3.36
CA ARG A 26 14.34 3.86 -4.68
C ARG A 26 13.19 4.01 -5.67
N ALA A 27 11.97 3.76 -5.22
CA ALA A 27 10.80 3.78 -6.08
C ALA A 27 10.40 5.18 -6.54
N GLY A 28 10.59 6.20 -5.71
CA GLY A 28 10.11 7.55 -5.97
C GLY A 28 10.55 8.15 -7.31
N PRO A 29 11.86 8.22 -7.61
CA PRO A 29 12.32 8.75 -8.90
C PRO A 29 11.81 7.95 -10.10
N ILE A 30 11.78 6.61 -10.00
CA ILE A 30 11.28 5.73 -11.07
C ILE A 30 9.79 6.00 -11.30
N ALA A 31 9.01 6.06 -10.23
CA ALA A 31 7.58 6.35 -10.30
C ALA A 31 7.32 7.69 -11.01
N ARG A 32 8.06 8.74 -10.63
CA ARG A 32 7.92 10.05 -11.28
C ARG A 32 8.25 10.00 -12.76
N SER A 33 9.27 9.26 -13.16
CA SER A 33 9.63 9.11 -14.59
C SER A 33 8.55 8.39 -15.40
N LEU A 34 7.69 7.62 -14.73
CA LEU A 34 6.57 6.90 -15.33
C LEU A 34 5.24 7.66 -15.29
N GLY A 35 5.24 8.89 -14.81
CA GLY A 35 4.05 9.73 -14.72
C GLY A 35 3.23 9.57 -13.42
N PHE A 36 3.73 8.83 -12.45
CA PHE A 36 3.16 8.88 -11.09
C PHE A 36 3.63 10.15 -10.39
N ARG A 37 2.75 10.76 -9.58
CA ARG A 37 3.08 12.04 -8.91
C ARG A 37 3.97 11.91 -7.69
N GLY A 38 4.13 10.70 -7.17
CA GLY A 38 4.96 10.41 -6.02
C GLY A 38 4.44 9.25 -5.20
N ILE A 39 5.20 8.91 -4.19
CA ILE A 39 4.89 7.84 -3.23
C ILE A 39 5.03 8.44 -1.84
N GLU A 40 4.00 8.29 -1.01
CA GLU A 40 4.04 8.78 0.37
C GLU A 40 3.43 7.80 1.35
N GLU A 41 3.82 7.94 2.60
CA GLU A 41 3.36 7.15 3.71
C GLU A 41 2.63 8.06 4.69
N ILE A 42 1.40 7.67 5.08
CA ILE A 42 0.60 8.39 6.05
C ILE A 42 0.30 7.43 7.20
N GLU A 43 0.75 7.79 8.40
CA GLU A 43 0.46 7.03 9.61
C GLU A 43 -0.71 7.65 10.35
N VAL A 44 -1.70 6.84 10.74
CA VAL A 44 -2.76 7.25 11.66
C VAL A 44 -2.52 6.61 13.03
N PRO A 45 -2.82 7.31 14.13
CA PRO A 45 -2.59 6.76 15.45
C PRO A 45 -3.36 5.46 15.68
N SER A 46 -2.71 4.49 16.33
CA SER A 46 -3.36 3.29 16.84
C SER A 46 -3.99 3.56 18.21
N GLY A 47 -4.91 2.69 18.62
CA GLY A 47 -5.52 2.74 19.94
C GLY A 47 -6.91 3.38 19.96
N GLY A 48 -7.57 3.24 21.10
CA GLY A 48 -8.95 3.67 21.29
C GLY A 48 -9.99 2.67 20.74
N GLY A 49 -9.54 1.48 20.33
CA GLY A 49 -10.39 0.44 19.75
C GLY A 49 -10.46 0.50 18.23
N LEU A 50 -10.96 -0.57 17.62
CA LEU A 50 -11.03 -0.71 16.16
C LEU A 50 -11.95 0.33 15.51
N ASP A 51 -13.04 0.71 16.16
CA ASP A 51 -13.96 1.71 15.62
C ASP A 51 -13.32 3.09 15.56
N ALA A 52 -12.56 3.47 16.59
CA ALA A 52 -11.82 4.73 16.60
C ALA A 52 -10.73 4.75 15.53
N GLU A 53 -10.02 3.65 15.35
CA GLU A 53 -9.03 3.49 14.26
C GLU A 53 -9.69 3.59 12.90
N ALA A 54 -10.86 2.94 12.72
CA ALA A 54 -11.63 3.01 11.48
C ALA A 54 -12.01 4.45 11.13
N ASP A 55 -12.48 5.24 12.10
CA ASP A 55 -12.82 6.64 11.89
C ASP A 55 -11.61 7.46 11.41
N ARG A 56 -10.44 7.22 12.00
CA ARG A 56 -9.20 7.90 11.59
C ARG A 56 -8.77 7.53 10.18
N ILE A 57 -8.89 6.24 9.82
CA ILE A 57 -8.62 5.75 8.46
C ILE A 57 -9.55 6.44 7.45
N LEU A 58 -10.84 6.36 7.68
CA LEU A 58 -11.83 6.88 6.74
C LEU A 58 -11.71 8.39 6.55
N ALA A 59 -11.35 9.11 7.61
CA ALA A 59 -11.09 10.55 7.53
C ALA A 59 -9.88 10.93 6.68
N LYS A 60 -8.96 10.01 6.45
CA LYS A 60 -7.73 10.24 5.66
C LYS A 60 -7.84 9.76 4.22
N LEU A 61 -8.89 9.05 3.85
CA LEU A 61 -9.06 8.59 2.47
C LEU A 61 -9.33 9.77 1.54
N PRO A 62 -8.50 9.98 0.51
CA PRO A 62 -8.74 11.05 -0.45
C PRO A 62 -10.01 10.80 -1.27
N SER A 63 -10.71 11.88 -1.64
CA SER A 63 -11.85 11.79 -2.55
C SER A 63 -11.42 11.26 -3.92
N GLY A 64 -12.17 10.31 -4.46
CA GLY A 64 -11.90 9.71 -5.77
C GLY A 64 -10.73 8.72 -5.80
N ALA A 65 -10.16 8.39 -4.65
CA ALA A 65 -9.05 7.44 -4.58
C ALA A 65 -9.50 6.01 -4.91
N LYS A 66 -8.63 5.28 -5.57
CA LYS A 66 -8.68 3.82 -5.61
C LYS A 66 -8.05 3.31 -4.32
N CYS A 67 -8.82 2.61 -3.50
CA CYS A 67 -8.34 2.10 -2.21
C CYS A 67 -8.30 0.58 -2.23
N ILE A 68 -7.22 0.02 -1.72
CA ILE A 68 -7.00 -1.43 -1.64
C ILE A 68 -6.57 -1.74 -0.21
N ARG A 69 -7.33 -2.60 0.45
CA ARG A 69 -7.07 -3.02 1.81
C ARG A 69 -6.17 -4.26 1.81
N LEU A 70 -5.06 -4.22 2.52
CA LEU A 70 -4.23 -5.40 2.75
C LEU A 70 -4.95 -6.31 3.73
N ASP A 71 -5.23 -7.55 3.32
CA ASP A 71 -6.03 -8.50 4.08
C ASP A 71 -5.55 -9.92 3.79
N GLU A 72 -5.30 -10.71 4.83
CA GLU A 72 -4.81 -12.10 4.66
C GLU A 72 -5.80 -12.99 3.90
N PHE A 73 -7.08 -12.66 3.91
CA PHE A 73 -8.13 -13.36 3.15
C PHE A 73 -8.42 -12.69 1.81
N GLY A 74 -7.60 -11.75 1.40
CA GLY A 74 -7.79 -10.98 0.18
C GLY A 74 -7.33 -11.70 -1.07
N ARG A 75 -7.41 -10.99 -2.19
CA ARG A 75 -7.00 -11.48 -3.50
C ARG A 75 -5.48 -11.43 -3.64
N ALA A 76 -4.86 -12.55 -3.99
CA ALA A 76 -3.46 -12.61 -4.37
C ALA A 76 -3.28 -12.22 -5.84
N GLN A 77 -2.16 -11.57 -6.15
CA GLN A 77 -1.77 -11.18 -7.50
C GLN A 77 -0.31 -11.54 -7.75
N ARG A 78 0.01 -11.89 -8.99
CA ARG A 78 1.42 -11.98 -9.41
C ARG A 78 2.00 -10.57 -9.53
N SER A 79 3.32 -10.43 -9.37
CA SER A 79 3.97 -9.11 -9.42
C SER A 79 3.76 -8.40 -10.75
N ARG A 80 3.73 -9.12 -11.87
CA ARG A 80 3.43 -8.52 -13.18
C ARG A 80 1.99 -8.02 -13.27
N GLU A 81 1.02 -8.80 -12.81
CA GLU A 81 -0.38 -8.38 -12.75
C GLU A 81 -0.53 -7.12 -11.88
N PHE A 82 0.13 -7.09 -10.73
CA PHE A 82 0.15 -5.92 -9.85
C PHE A 82 0.70 -4.68 -10.57
N SER A 83 1.81 -4.83 -11.28
CA SER A 83 2.43 -3.76 -12.06
C SER A 83 1.51 -3.24 -13.18
N GLU A 84 0.86 -4.14 -13.91
CA GLU A 84 -0.10 -3.80 -14.96
C GLU A 84 -1.31 -3.04 -14.41
N ASN A 85 -1.80 -3.43 -13.24
CA ASN A 85 -2.89 -2.73 -12.58
C ASN A 85 -2.50 -1.29 -12.18
N LEU A 86 -1.29 -1.08 -11.67
CA LEU A 86 -0.80 0.26 -11.38
C LEU A 86 -0.80 1.15 -12.63
N ALA A 87 -0.26 0.64 -13.72
CA ALA A 87 -0.23 1.36 -15.00
C ALA A 87 -1.65 1.66 -15.52
N LYS A 88 -2.55 0.68 -15.44
CA LYS A 88 -3.94 0.83 -15.86
C LYS A 88 -4.65 1.94 -15.09
N TRP A 89 -4.55 1.97 -13.78
CA TRP A 89 -5.19 3.00 -12.96
C TRP A 89 -4.59 4.38 -13.21
N ARG A 90 -3.28 4.47 -13.38
CA ARG A 90 -2.61 5.72 -13.80
C ARG A 90 -3.20 6.22 -15.12
N ASP A 91 -3.30 5.35 -16.12
CA ASP A 91 -3.76 5.71 -17.47
C ASP A 91 -5.25 6.06 -17.49
N GLN A 92 -6.03 5.51 -16.57
CA GLN A 92 -7.45 5.85 -16.37
C GLN A 92 -7.66 7.17 -15.62
N GLY A 93 -6.60 7.85 -15.21
CA GLY A 93 -6.70 9.13 -14.51
C GLY A 93 -7.07 9.03 -13.04
N VAL A 94 -6.89 7.87 -12.40
CA VAL A 94 -7.10 7.73 -10.95
C VAL A 94 -6.17 8.71 -10.22
N PRO A 95 -6.70 9.62 -9.38
CA PRO A 95 -5.87 10.64 -8.75
C PRO A 95 -4.95 10.09 -7.66
N ASP A 96 -5.42 9.16 -6.87
CA ASP A 96 -4.68 8.55 -5.76
C ASP A 96 -4.95 7.05 -5.70
N LEU A 97 -3.90 6.27 -5.50
CA LEU A 97 -3.96 4.85 -5.17
C LEU A 97 -3.53 4.69 -3.72
N VAL A 98 -4.44 4.20 -2.89
CA VAL A 98 -4.19 4.01 -1.46
C VAL A 98 -4.09 2.53 -1.14
N PHE A 99 -2.97 2.12 -0.55
CA PHE A 99 -2.83 0.82 0.10
C PHE A 99 -3.06 1.01 1.59
N LEU A 100 -4.12 0.38 2.09
CA LEU A 100 -4.50 0.48 3.50
C LEU A 100 -3.92 -0.70 4.28
N ILE A 101 -3.19 -0.41 5.33
CA ILE A 101 -2.55 -1.42 6.18
C ILE A 101 -3.08 -1.25 7.61
N GLY A 102 -3.78 -2.25 8.10
CA GLY A 102 -4.33 -2.26 9.46
C GLY A 102 -3.28 -2.47 10.53
N GLY A 103 -3.67 -2.28 11.77
CA GLY A 103 -2.86 -2.62 12.93
C GLY A 103 -2.92 -4.10 13.27
N ALA A 104 -2.33 -4.47 14.42
CA ALA A 104 -2.24 -5.86 14.87
C ALA A 104 -3.61 -6.54 15.06
N GLU A 105 -4.63 -5.78 15.40
CA GLU A 105 -5.98 -6.29 15.64
C GLU A 105 -6.87 -6.30 14.38
N GLY A 106 -6.33 -5.92 13.22
CA GLY A 106 -7.08 -5.85 11.96
C GLY A 106 -7.84 -4.55 11.77
N TYR A 107 -9.06 -4.63 11.22
CA TYR A 107 -9.87 -3.46 10.85
C TYR A 107 -11.20 -3.43 11.58
N GLY A 108 -11.66 -2.23 11.93
CA GLY A 108 -13.01 -2.02 12.39
C GLY A 108 -14.06 -2.30 11.30
N ASP A 109 -15.29 -2.57 11.71
CA ASP A 109 -16.37 -3.01 10.81
C ASP A 109 -16.70 -2.00 9.70
N ALA A 110 -16.49 -0.71 9.95
CA ALA A 110 -16.78 0.35 8.96
C ALA A 110 -15.78 0.37 7.79
N VAL A 111 -14.59 -0.20 7.94
CA VAL A 111 -13.54 -0.14 6.92
C VAL A 111 -13.84 -1.04 5.73
N LYS A 112 -14.29 -2.27 5.98
CA LYS A 112 -14.49 -3.27 4.90
C LYS A 112 -15.50 -2.81 3.83
N PRO A 113 -16.68 -2.29 4.17
CA PRO A 113 -17.59 -1.79 3.14
C PRO A 113 -17.09 -0.53 2.45
N ALA A 114 -16.31 0.32 3.11
CA ALA A 114 -15.75 1.52 2.51
C ALA A 114 -14.56 1.21 1.59
N VAL A 115 -13.82 0.13 1.87
CA VAL A 115 -12.65 -0.32 1.09
C VAL A 115 -12.81 -1.81 0.78
N PRO A 116 -13.69 -2.17 -0.17
CA PRO A 116 -13.99 -3.57 -0.47
C PRO A 116 -12.88 -4.30 -1.22
N ASP A 117 -12.06 -3.58 -2.00
CA ASP A 117 -10.96 -4.18 -2.75
C ASP A 117 -9.82 -4.60 -1.82
N THR A 118 -9.26 -5.77 -2.06
CA THR A 118 -8.25 -6.38 -1.18
C THR A 118 -7.02 -6.84 -1.94
N LEU A 119 -5.92 -6.96 -1.21
CA LEU A 119 -4.68 -7.58 -1.67
C LEU A 119 -4.12 -8.45 -0.55
N ALA A 120 -3.69 -9.67 -0.90
CA ALA A 120 -3.04 -10.59 0.01
C ALA A 120 -1.69 -11.07 -0.53
N PHE A 121 -0.78 -11.41 0.37
CA PHE A 121 0.52 -11.99 0.05
C PHE A 121 0.54 -13.50 0.37
N GLY A 122 -0.43 -14.22 -0.18
CA GLY A 122 -0.63 -15.65 0.06
C GLY A 122 -1.57 -15.92 1.25
N PRO A 123 -1.81 -17.20 1.56
CA PRO A 123 -2.81 -17.58 2.56
C PRO A 123 -2.31 -17.53 4.00
N GLN A 124 -1.03 -17.24 4.22
CA GLN A 124 -0.44 -17.18 5.55
C GLN A 124 -0.73 -15.83 6.20
N THR A 125 -0.78 -15.83 7.53
CA THR A 125 -0.85 -14.62 8.33
C THR A 125 0.55 -14.02 8.47
N TRP A 126 0.70 -12.75 8.16
CA TRP A 126 1.95 -12.01 8.27
C TRP A 126 1.85 -10.94 9.36
N PRO A 127 2.91 -10.67 10.13
CA PRO A 127 2.94 -9.50 11.00
C PRO A 127 2.64 -8.23 10.19
N HIS A 128 1.81 -7.34 10.73
CA HIS A 128 1.43 -6.10 10.01
C HIS A 128 2.64 -5.25 9.61
N ARG A 129 3.72 -5.26 10.40
CA ARG A 129 4.97 -4.57 10.05
C ARG A 129 5.65 -5.17 8.81
N PHE A 130 5.57 -6.48 8.65
CA PHE A 130 6.09 -7.17 7.46
C PHE A 130 5.23 -6.89 6.24
N VAL A 131 3.92 -6.86 6.38
CA VAL A 131 3.01 -6.48 5.29
C VAL A 131 3.34 -5.08 4.78
N ARG A 132 3.64 -4.14 5.68
CA ARG A 132 4.07 -2.78 5.34
C ARG A 132 5.35 -2.79 4.50
N VAL A 133 6.35 -3.57 4.87
CA VAL A 133 7.58 -3.75 4.07
C VAL A 133 7.25 -4.40 2.73
N MET A 134 6.46 -5.46 2.73
CA MET A 134 6.16 -6.25 1.54
C MET A 134 5.40 -5.46 0.48
N VAL A 135 4.39 -4.68 0.86
CA VAL A 135 3.66 -3.86 -0.11
C VAL A 135 4.52 -2.72 -0.65
N THR A 136 5.37 -2.15 0.17
CA THR A 136 6.31 -1.11 -0.26
C THR A 136 7.32 -1.69 -1.26
N GLU A 137 7.83 -2.88 -1.00
CA GLU A 137 8.72 -3.61 -1.92
C GLU A 137 8.00 -3.93 -3.24
N GLN A 138 6.76 -4.40 -3.18
CA GLN A 138 6.00 -4.71 -4.38
C GLN A 138 5.71 -3.46 -5.24
N VAL A 139 5.50 -2.31 -4.65
CA VAL A 139 5.38 -1.05 -5.39
C VAL A 139 6.71 -0.70 -6.07
N TYR A 140 7.85 -0.82 -5.37
CA TYR A 140 9.16 -0.65 -5.99
C TYR A 140 9.37 -1.62 -7.15
N ARG A 141 9.06 -2.90 -6.96
CA ARG A 141 9.12 -3.93 -8.00
C ARG A 141 8.22 -3.59 -9.18
N ALA A 142 7.00 -3.15 -8.93
CA ALA A 142 6.05 -2.79 -9.97
C ALA A 142 6.55 -1.64 -10.86
N VAL A 143 7.03 -0.56 -10.26
CA VAL A 143 7.58 0.55 -11.05
C VAL A 143 8.88 0.15 -11.76
N SER A 144 9.67 -0.75 -11.19
CA SER A 144 10.85 -1.32 -11.84
C SER A 144 10.47 -2.13 -13.08
N ILE A 145 9.43 -2.95 -13.01
CA ILE A 145 8.91 -3.70 -14.15
C ILE A 145 8.46 -2.72 -15.26
N LEU A 146 7.67 -1.72 -14.90
CA LEU A 146 7.15 -0.73 -15.85
C LEU A 146 8.26 0.09 -16.52
N ALA A 147 9.34 0.37 -15.80
CA ALA A 147 10.49 1.12 -16.31
C ALA A 147 11.49 0.23 -17.08
N GLY A 148 11.33 -1.09 -17.03
CA GLY A 148 12.25 -2.02 -17.69
C GLY A 148 13.60 -2.17 -16.98
N THR A 149 13.70 -1.83 -15.69
CA THR A 149 14.93 -2.01 -14.92
C THR A 149 15.10 -3.48 -14.50
N PRO A 150 16.33 -3.95 -14.20
CA PRO A 150 16.60 -5.38 -14.01
C PRO A 150 16.26 -5.93 -12.62
N TYR A 151 15.56 -5.20 -11.79
CA TYR A 151 15.25 -5.62 -10.42
C TYR A 151 14.40 -6.90 -10.36
N HIS A 152 13.34 -6.96 -11.19
CA HIS A 152 12.45 -8.13 -11.21
C HIS A 152 13.04 -9.26 -12.04
N LYS A 153 12.94 -10.47 -11.50
CA LYS A 153 13.24 -11.73 -12.20
C LYS A 153 11.97 -12.59 -12.24
N ASP A 154 11.59 -13.01 -13.45
CA ASP A 154 10.48 -13.93 -13.64
C ASP A 154 10.82 -15.35 -13.17
#